data_b2e3aaefbfd3916b84bbe1e020850d88
#
_entry.id   b2e3aaefbfd3916b84bbe1e020850d88
#
_cell.length_a   1.000
_cell.length_b   1.000
_cell.length_c   1.000
_cell.angle_alpha   90.00
_cell.angle_beta   90.00
_cell.angle_gamma   90.00
#
_symmetry.space_group_name_H-M   'P 1'
#
loop_
_entity.id
_entity.type
_entity.pdbx_description
1 polymer ?
#
loop_
_entity_poly.entity_id
_entity_poly.type
_entity_poly.pdbx_seq_one_letter_code
_entity_poly.pdbx_strand_id
1 'polypeptide(L)'
;MTKAKDGHFYRWLAIGIAVYFLLAGLFYWIIHKDWSETFISTAPVNSDALLPELTEDSEVRQTFHTNVDQLQQIQLHASLITLAGNEPREVQVKLLDANEQIMAEQTINVSEQLNDNQFVIFFPDLMLQKNQYTLVLSGHGGIAFWYGATRSAGKFDISVKTDEILYSGSQLVQGELVMSQSGIRHLPYTRIFWPVAIGFCFILIIIAVVTHLRRMKGKIGLIQRSFETVQKFRYLLKTLVIRDFKVRYKASTLGVLWSFLNPLMMTMVYLFVFSTLFQSSIEHFPVYLMSGIVLFNYFSEATNLGMVSIVGNAGLITKVYIPKYIFPVSKALSSAINLVISLIPVIIMMVVTGVPLRKSLLLIPILIVFLVSFSIGVSLILSACMVYFRDTQFLWGIVLTILNFYSPIFYPESIIPARFAMIYHLNPMYQFLFFMRTIMIGGISPTPVTYLYCSLSSLAALFIGLYVFKRTQNQFVLHL
;
A
#
# COMPACT_ATOMS: atom_id res chain seq x y z
N MET A 1 10.83 48.67 -9.82
CA MET A 1 11.22 47.31 -10.27
C MET A 1 10.79 46.17 -9.31
N THR A 2 10.54 46.44 -8.03
CA THR A 2 10.09 45.44 -7.03
C THR A 2 8.66 44.94 -7.23
N LYS A 3 7.67 45.81 -7.50
CA LYS A 3 6.25 45.41 -7.68
C LYS A 3 5.99 44.43 -8.85
N ALA A 4 6.77 44.48 -9.94
CA ALA A 4 6.60 43.56 -11.07
C ALA A 4 7.10 42.15 -10.77
N LYS A 5 8.15 42.02 -9.89
CA LYS A 5 8.66 40.70 -9.45
C LYS A 5 7.74 40.00 -8.47
N ASP A 6 7.00 40.77 -7.66
CA ASP A 6 6.03 40.22 -6.69
C ASP A 6 4.81 39.63 -7.40
N GLY A 7 4.31 40.27 -8.47
CA GLY A 7 3.19 39.74 -9.26
C GLY A 7 3.49 38.40 -9.91
N HIS A 8 4.71 38.16 -10.35
CA HIS A 8 5.14 36.85 -10.86
C HIS A 8 5.19 35.77 -9.78
N PHE A 9 5.67 36.08 -8.57
CA PHE A 9 5.70 35.12 -7.46
C PHE A 9 4.30 34.62 -7.09
N TYR A 10 3.35 35.54 -6.88
CA TYR A 10 1.99 35.16 -6.51
C TYR A 10 1.25 34.38 -7.62
N ARG A 11 1.52 34.68 -8.89
CA ARG A 11 0.99 33.88 -10.01
C ARG A 11 1.53 32.44 -9.98
N TRP A 12 2.84 32.25 -9.81
CA TRP A 12 3.45 30.93 -9.71
C TRP A 12 3.01 30.18 -8.46
N LEU A 13 2.80 30.88 -7.35
CA LEU A 13 2.25 30.30 -6.13
C LEU A 13 0.82 29.80 -6.36
N ALA A 14 -0.03 30.61 -6.98
CA ALA A 14 -1.41 30.22 -7.32
C ALA A 14 -1.46 29.01 -8.27
N ILE A 15 -0.61 28.98 -9.31
CA ILE A 15 -0.49 27.84 -10.20
C ILE A 15 -0.03 26.59 -9.43
N GLY A 16 0.96 26.73 -8.55
CA GLY A 16 1.44 25.64 -7.71
C GLY A 16 0.36 25.05 -6.80
N ILE A 17 -0.46 25.91 -6.18
CA ILE A 17 -1.61 25.52 -5.37
C ILE A 17 -2.65 24.78 -6.22
N ALA A 18 -2.98 25.31 -7.40
CA ALA A 18 -3.94 24.70 -8.31
C ALA A 18 -3.47 23.29 -8.76
N VAL A 19 -2.19 23.16 -9.14
CA VAL A 19 -1.58 21.89 -9.52
C VAL A 19 -1.57 20.91 -8.33
N TYR A 20 -1.27 21.40 -7.12
CA TYR A 20 -1.31 20.58 -5.91
C TYR A 20 -2.70 19.98 -5.67
N PHE A 21 -3.76 20.82 -5.70
CA PHE A 21 -5.13 20.32 -5.50
C PHE A 21 -5.62 19.42 -6.64
N LEU A 22 -5.19 19.68 -7.86
CA LEU A 22 -5.48 18.79 -8.99
C LEU A 22 -4.83 17.41 -8.77
N LEU A 23 -3.57 17.36 -8.36
CA LEU A 23 -2.86 16.12 -8.07
C LEU A 23 -3.43 15.42 -6.82
N ALA A 24 -3.77 16.16 -5.78
CA ALA A 24 -4.41 15.62 -4.58
C ALA A 24 -5.81 15.07 -4.90
N GLY A 25 -6.58 15.75 -5.74
CA GLY A 25 -7.88 15.29 -6.22
C GLY A 25 -7.78 14.03 -7.08
N LEU A 26 -6.80 13.98 -7.99
CA LEU A 26 -6.52 12.79 -8.80
C LEU A 26 -6.09 11.60 -7.90
N PHE A 27 -5.21 11.86 -6.96
CA PHE A 27 -4.78 10.85 -5.98
C PHE A 27 -5.97 10.33 -5.17
N TYR A 28 -6.80 11.23 -4.60
CA TYR A 28 -8.01 10.87 -3.88
C TYR A 28 -8.99 10.07 -4.75
N TRP A 29 -9.19 10.46 -6.02
CA TRP A 29 -10.07 9.74 -6.95
C TRP A 29 -9.60 8.31 -7.23
N ILE A 30 -8.28 8.08 -7.24
CA ILE A 30 -7.71 6.75 -7.40
C ILE A 30 -7.98 5.89 -6.15
N ILE A 31 -7.75 6.44 -4.95
CA ILE A 31 -7.64 5.68 -3.71
C ILE A 31 -8.92 5.62 -2.86
N HIS A 32 -9.89 6.52 -3.05
CA HIS A 32 -11.04 6.64 -2.13
C HIS A 32 -11.87 5.37 -1.99
N LYS A 33 -11.95 4.56 -3.05
CA LYS A 33 -12.63 3.26 -3.03
C LYS A 33 -11.80 2.16 -2.38
N ASP A 34 -10.47 2.24 -2.52
CA ASP A 34 -9.54 1.22 -2.04
C ASP A 34 -9.29 1.33 -0.53
N TRP A 35 -9.60 2.48 0.06
CA TRP A 35 -9.57 2.69 1.51
C TRP A 35 -10.87 2.27 2.19
N SER A 36 -11.58 1.35 1.59
CA SER A 36 -12.68 0.59 2.17
C SER A 36 -12.23 -0.87 2.33
N GLU A 37 -12.52 -1.44 3.49
CA GLU A 37 -12.26 -2.85 3.78
C GLU A 37 -13.56 -3.63 3.63
N THR A 38 -13.49 -4.80 3.01
CA THR A 38 -14.55 -5.80 3.16
C THR A 38 -14.39 -6.41 4.55
N PHE A 39 -15.26 -6.00 5.45
CA PHE A 39 -15.28 -6.50 6.82
C PHE A 39 -16.13 -7.77 6.88
N ILE A 40 -15.54 -8.85 7.41
CA ILE A 40 -16.28 -10.08 7.72
C ILE A 40 -16.19 -10.24 9.24
N SER A 41 -17.31 -10.06 9.92
CA SER A 41 -17.45 -10.45 11.32
C SER A 41 -17.81 -11.93 11.33
N THR A 42 -16.93 -12.76 11.88
CA THR A 42 -17.21 -14.19 12.08
C THR A 42 -17.99 -14.40 13.36
N ALA A 43 -19.02 -15.22 13.27
CA ALA A 43 -19.79 -15.71 14.42
C ALA A 43 -18.89 -16.49 15.41
N PRO A 44 -19.33 -16.67 16.66
CA PRO A 44 -18.67 -17.56 17.59
C PRO A 44 -18.56 -18.99 17.00
N VAL A 45 -17.40 -19.59 17.15
CA VAL A 45 -16.96 -20.81 16.44
C VAL A 45 -17.75 -22.06 16.84
N ASN A 46 -18.53 -22.04 17.91
CA ASN A 46 -19.24 -23.19 18.44
C ASN A 46 -20.75 -23.09 18.20
N SER A 47 -21.26 -23.93 17.33
CA SER A 47 -22.69 -24.22 17.20
C SER A 47 -23.05 -25.25 18.29
N ASP A 48 -23.56 -24.78 19.43
CA ASP A 48 -23.81 -25.65 20.57
C ASP A 48 -25.18 -26.31 20.52
N ALA A 49 -26.19 -25.65 19.93
CA ALA A 49 -27.58 -26.15 19.86
C ALA A 49 -28.33 -25.60 18.65
N LEU A 50 -29.44 -26.25 18.33
CA LEU A 50 -30.36 -25.88 17.28
C LEU A 50 -31.61 -25.27 17.90
N LEU A 51 -32.08 -24.14 17.39
CA LEU A 51 -33.37 -23.56 17.76
C LEU A 51 -34.51 -24.45 17.26
N PRO A 52 -35.73 -24.33 17.85
CA PRO A 52 -36.93 -24.96 17.27
C PRO A 52 -37.12 -24.56 15.81
N GLU A 53 -37.79 -25.43 15.06
CA GLU A 53 -38.20 -25.17 13.69
C GLU A 53 -38.99 -23.87 13.56
N LEU A 54 -38.70 -23.09 12.51
CA LEU A 54 -39.44 -21.87 12.21
C LEU A 54 -40.85 -22.23 11.67
N THR A 55 -41.90 -21.80 12.36
CA THR A 55 -43.30 -21.99 12.02
C THR A 55 -43.98 -20.64 11.76
N GLU A 56 -45.17 -20.62 11.16
CA GLU A 56 -45.91 -19.38 10.86
C GLU A 56 -46.12 -18.48 12.08
N ASP A 57 -46.30 -19.08 13.26
CA ASP A 57 -46.54 -18.35 14.53
C ASP A 57 -45.25 -18.07 15.32
N SER A 58 -44.08 -18.48 14.80
CA SER A 58 -42.80 -18.30 15.48
C SER A 58 -41.92 -17.30 14.75
N GLU A 59 -41.24 -16.46 15.50
CA GLU A 59 -40.21 -15.57 15.00
C GLU A 59 -38.93 -15.70 15.81
N VAL A 60 -37.80 -15.54 15.14
CA VAL A 60 -36.48 -15.48 15.75
C VAL A 60 -35.97 -14.06 15.62
N ARG A 61 -35.63 -13.43 16.73
CA ARG A 61 -35.09 -12.07 16.78
C ARG A 61 -33.70 -12.11 17.34
N GLN A 62 -32.70 -11.63 16.58
CA GLN A 62 -31.33 -11.47 17.03
C GLN A 62 -30.92 -10.02 16.92
N THR A 63 -30.60 -9.43 18.05
CA THR A 63 -30.00 -8.10 18.09
C THR A 63 -28.48 -8.20 17.97
N PHE A 64 -27.87 -7.39 17.11
CA PHE A 64 -26.45 -7.39 16.86
C PHE A 64 -25.91 -5.99 16.61
N HIS A 65 -24.63 -5.79 16.87
CA HIS A 65 -23.92 -4.56 16.53
C HIS A 65 -23.17 -4.72 15.20
N THR A 66 -23.26 -3.71 14.36
CA THR A 66 -22.51 -3.70 13.11
C THR A 66 -21.43 -2.62 13.11
N ASN A 67 -20.27 -2.99 12.56
CA ASN A 67 -19.15 -2.08 12.33
C ASN A 67 -18.95 -1.75 10.84
N VAL A 68 -19.89 -2.19 9.98
CA VAL A 68 -19.85 -1.91 8.54
C VAL A 68 -20.69 -0.66 8.22
N ASP A 69 -20.26 0.11 7.23
CA ASP A 69 -21.00 1.27 6.74
C ASP A 69 -22.00 0.86 5.63
N GLN A 70 -21.74 -0.28 4.95
CA GLN A 70 -22.62 -0.86 3.95
C GLN A 70 -22.69 -2.37 4.16
N LEU A 71 -23.86 -2.88 4.49
CA LEU A 71 -24.10 -4.31 4.65
C LEU A 71 -24.32 -4.93 3.28
N GLN A 72 -23.62 -6.03 2.99
CA GLN A 72 -23.76 -6.76 1.73
C GLN A 72 -24.49 -8.08 1.93
N GLN A 73 -24.13 -8.82 2.98
CA GLN A 73 -24.77 -10.09 3.28
C GLN A 73 -24.68 -10.46 4.76
N ILE A 74 -25.66 -11.25 5.21
CA ILE A 74 -25.64 -11.97 6.48
C ILE A 74 -25.70 -13.46 6.14
N GLN A 75 -24.83 -14.26 6.74
CA GLN A 75 -24.83 -15.71 6.63
C GLN A 75 -25.18 -16.30 7.99
N LEU A 76 -26.16 -17.19 8.01
CA LEU A 76 -26.63 -17.91 9.20
C LEU A 76 -26.35 -19.40 9.05
N HIS A 77 -25.93 -20.06 10.11
CA HIS A 77 -25.86 -21.52 10.13
C HIS A 77 -27.29 -22.06 10.35
N ALA A 78 -27.76 -22.88 9.43
CA ALA A 78 -29.09 -23.42 9.46
C ALA A 78 -29.16 -24.87 9.02
N SER A 79 -30.15 -25.61 9.48
CA SER A 79 -30.42 -27.00 9.10
C SER A 79 -31.87 -27.18 8.71
N LEU A 80 -32.14 -27.97 7.66
CA LEU A 80 -33.48 -28.43 7.32
C LEU A 80 -33.90 -29.52 8.27
N ILE A 81 -35.07 -29.38 8.92
CA ILE A 81 -35.59 -30.36 9.89
C ILE A 81 -36.62 -31.27 9.24
N THR A 82 -37.47 -30.72 8.36
CA THR A 82 -38.58 -31.46 7.78
C THR A 82 -38.38 -31.75 6.31
N LEU A 83 -38.47 -33.02 5.92
CA LEU A 83 -38.32 -33.50 4.53
C LEU A 83 -39.63 -33.67 3.78
N ALA A 84 -40.80 -33.42 4.40
CA ALA A 84 -42.12 -33.77 3.84
C ALA A 84 -42.90 -32.53 3.42
N GLY A 85 -43.18 -32.39 2.14
CA GLY A 85 -44.15 -31.51 1.57
C GLY A 85 -43.69 -30.70 0.36
N ASN A 86 -44.54 -30.59 -0.65
CA ASN A 86 -44.37 -29.76 -1.86
C ASN A 86 -44.74 -28.28 -1.62
N GLU A 87 -44.77 -27.83 -0.40
CA GLU A 87 -45.14 -26.43 -0.09
C GLU A 87 -43.93 -25.51 -0.22
N PRO A 88 -44.14 -24.28 -0.71
CA PRO A 88 -43.06 -23.30 -0.85
C PRO A 88 -42.51 -22.98 0.55
N ARG A 89 -41.20 -23.13 0.70
CA ARG A 89 -40.46 -22.85 1.93
C ARG A 89 -39.96 -21.41 1.89
N GLU A 90 -40.67 -20.51 2.53
CA GLU A 90 -40.33 -19.10 2.49
C GLU A 90 -40.02 -18.58 3.89
N VAL A 91 -38.91 -17.85 4.00
CA VAL A 91 -38.52 -17.12 5.22
C VAL A 91 -38.62 -15.63 4.93
N GLN A 92 -39.40 -14.93 5.71
CA GLN A 92 -39.40 -13.47 5.75
C GLN A 92 -38.30 -12.97 6.63
N VAL A 93 -37.47 -12.13 6.07
CA VAL A 93 -36.31 -11.51 6.74
C VAL A 93 -36.59 -10.02 6.86
N LYS A 94 -36.57 -9.50 8.09
CA LYS A 94 -36.66 -8.06 8.36
C LYS A 94 -35.42 -7.61 9.11
N LEU A 95 -34.87 -6.50 8.71
CA LEU A 95 -33.79 -5.81 9.43
C LEU A 95 -34.37 -4.52 10.02
N LEU A 96 -34.31 -4.41 11.34
CA LEU A 96 -34.81 -3.27 12.09
C LEU A 96 -33.65 -2.44 12.62
N ASP A 97 -33.85 -1.13 12.72
CA ASP A 97 -32.91 -0.25 13.43
C ASP A 97 -33.15 -0.26 14.95
N ALA A 98 -32.38 0.51 15.70
CA ALA A 98 -32.50 0.64 17.16
C ALA A 98 -33.88 1.24 17.62
N ASN A 99 -34.64 1.84 16.70
CA ASN A 99 -35.96 2.39 16.95
C ASN A 99 -37.09 1.48 16.41
N GLU A 100 -36.79 0.21 16.11
CA GLU A 100 -37.69 -0.77 15.51
C GLU A 100 -38.26 -0.37 14.13
N GLN A 101 -37.62 0.53 13.41
CA GLN A 101 -37.98 0.87 12.03
C GLN A 101 -37.42 -0.13 11.05
N ILE A 102 -38.23 -0.57 10.09
CA ILE A 102 -37.83 -1.51 9.06
C ILE A 102 -36.84 -0.82 8.09
N MET A 103 -35.62 -1.29 8.08
CA MET A 103 -34.57 -0.84 7.16
C MET A 103 -34.56 -1.65 5.87
N ALA A 104 -34.85 -2.94 5.97
CA ALA A 104 -34.95 -3.84 4.83
C ALA A 104 -35.94 -4.97 5.17
N GLU A 105 -36.73 -5.39 4.17
CA GLU A 105 -37.64 -6.53 4.26
C GLU A 105 -37.56 -7.33 2.96
N GLN A 106 -37.40 -8.64 3.06
CA GLN A 106 -37.37 -9.53 1.90
C GLN A 106 -37.91 -10.91 2.27
N THR A 107 -38.53 -11.56 1.30
CA THR A 107 -38.94 -12.97 1.41
C THR A 107 -37.99 -13.83 0.60
N ILE A 108 -37.47 -14.87 1.20
CA ILE A 108 -36.41 -15.72 0.64
C ILE A 108 -36.87 -17.15 0.59
N ASN A 109 -36.71 -17.77 -0.59
CA ASN A 109 -36.95 -19.20 -0.75
C ASN A 109 -35.77 -20.00 -0.17
N VAL A 110 -36.05 -20.84 0.81
CA VAL A 110 -35.05 -21.62 1.55
C VAL A 110 -34.25 -22.55 0.62
N SER A 111 -34.90 -23.14 -0.39
CA SER A 111 -34.27 -24.10 -1.31
C SER A 111 -33.22 -23.45 -2.22
N GLU A 112 -33.33 -22.14 -2.46
CA GLU A 112 -32.39 -21.41 -3.33
C GLU A 112 -31.20 -20.83 -2.57
N GLN A 113 -31.36 -20.54 -1.27
CA GLN A 113 -30.36 -19.80 -0.49
C GLN A 113 -29.65 -20.65 0.56
N LEU A 114 -30.09 -21.87 0.81
CA LEU A 114 -29.42 -22.80 1.72
C LEU A 114 -28.42 -23.67 0.96
N ASN A 115 -27.14 -23.46 1.23
CA ASN A 115 -26.06 -24.28 0.67
C ASN A 115 -25.09 -24.70 1.79
N ASP A 116 -24.74 -25.98 1.87
CA ASP A 116 -23.82 -26.55 2.87
C ASP A 116 -24.09 -26.09 4.32
N ASN A 117 -25.36 -26.09 4.75
CA ASN A 117 -25.83 -25.62 6.05
C ASN A 117 -25.61 -24.10 6.31
N GLN A 118 -25.43 -23.32 5.26
CA GLN A 118 -25.36 -21.86 5.34
C GLN A 118 -26.56 -21.24 4.62
N PHE A 119 -27.34 -20.46 5.36
CA PHE A 119 -28.43 -19.67 4.82
C PHE A 119 -27.93 -18.23 4.58
N VAL A 120 -27.88 -17.80 3.32
CA VAL A 120 -27.26 -16.54 2.91
C VAL A 120 -28.35 -15.53 2.58
N ILE A 121 -28.31 -14.38 3.22
CA ILE A 121 -29.22 -13.25 3.02
C ILE A 121 -28.42 -12.11 2.39
N PHE A 122 -28.78 -11.70 1.18
CA PHE A 122 -28.14 -10.59 0.48
C PHE A 122 -28.90 -9.28 0.71
N PHE A 123 -28.16 -8.21 1.00
CA PHE A 123 -28.69 -6.85 1.15
C PHE A 123 -28.00 -5.94 0.12
N PRO A 124 -28.55 -5.82 -1.11
CA PRO A 124 -27.95 -4.98 -2.12
C PRO A 124 -27.93 -3.52 -1.67
N ASP A 125 -26.74 -2.95 -1.53
CA ASP A 125 -26.49 -1.53 -1.26
C ASP A 125 -27.13 -0.93 0.00
N LEU A 126 -27.36 -1.74 1.05
CA LEU A 126 -27.93 -1.26 2.30
C LEU A 126 -26.89 -0.47 3.10
N MET A 127 -27.09 0.85 3.19
CA MET A 127 -26.26 1.71 4.01
C MET A 127 -26.70 1.65 5.47
N LEU A 128 -25.75 1.34 6.36
CA LEU A 128 -25.98 1.27 7.79
C LEU A 128 -25.14 2.33 8.51
N GLN A 129 -25.64 2.75 9.67
CA GLN A 129 -24.84 3.52 10.63
C GLN A 129 -24.25 2.55 11.66
N LYS A 130 -23.16 2.92 12.33
CA LYS A 130 -22.57 2.10 13.40
C LYS A 130 -23.48 2.09 14.62
N ASN A 131 -24.51 1.27 14.58
CA ASN A 131 -25.53 1.14 15.60
C ASN A 131 -25.91 -0.33 15.82
N GLN A 132 -26.80 -0.53 16.74
CA GLN A 132 -27.46 -1.78 17.02
C GLN A 132 -28.62 -2.00 16.03
N TYR A 133 -28.69 -3.21 15.49
CA TYR A 133 -29.75 -3.64 14.57
C TYR A 133 -30.36 -4.94 15.06
N THR A 134 -31.59 -5.20 14.69
CA THR A 134 -32.28 -6.45 15.02
C THR A 134 -32.67 -7.17 13.74
N LEU A 135 -32.17 -8.40 13.57
CA LEU A 135 -32.57 -9.31 12.51
C LEU A 135 -33.78 -10.09 13.01
N VAL A 136 -34.83 -10.05 12.25
CA VAL A 136 -36.09 -10.80 12.53
C VAL A 136 -36.30 -11.79 11.40
N LEU A 137 -36.46 -13.05 11.76
CA LEU A 137 -36.69 -14.17 10.84
C LEU A 137 -38.06 -14.78 11.22
N SER A 138 -38.97 -14.84 10.26
CA SER A 138 -40.33 -15.42 10.45
C SER A 138 -40.71 -16.17 9.17
N GLY A 139 -41.62 -17.10 9.23
CA GLY A 139 -42.14 -17.79 8.06
C GLY A 139 -42.29 -19.29 8.24
N HIS A 140 -42.63 -19.97 7.14
CA HIS A 140 -42.89 -21.41 7.10
C HIS A 140 -41.85 -22.08 6.22
N GLY A 141 -40.76 -22.57 6.82
CA GLY A 141 -39.61 -23.02 6.03
C GLY A 141 -39.08 -24.41 6.33
N GLY A 142 -39.54 -25.08 7.38
CA GLY A 142 -38.90 -26.34 7.80
C GLY A 142 -37.43 -26.19 8.13
N ILE A 143 -37.01 -24.97 8.53
CA ILE A 143 -35.62 -24.60 8.78
C ILE A 143 -35.47 -24.24 10.26
N ALA A 144 -34.31 -24.60 10.81
CA ALA A 144 -33.92 -24.16 12.13
C ALA A 144 -32.50 -23.60 12.10
N PHE A 145 -32.24 -22.64 12.97
CA PHE A 145 -30.98 -21.92 13.03
C PHE A 145 -30.13 -22.42 14.23
N TRP A 146 -28.82 -22.50 13.98
CA TRP A 146 -27.87 -22.87 15.03
C TRP A 146 -27.54 -21.64 15.88
N TYR A 147 -27.41 -21.85 17.19
CA TYR A 147 -26.90 -20.84 18.11
C TYR A 147 -25.81 -21.41 19.02
N GLY A 148 -24.95 -20.54 19.51
CA GLY A 148 -23.89 -20.85 20.44
C GLY A 148 -24.12 -20.17 21.78
N ALA A 149 -23.88 -20.87 22.89
CA ALA A 149 -23.90 -20.26 24.21
C ALA A 149 -22.76 -19.24 24.35
N THR A 150 -23.08 -18.05 24.83
CA THR A 150 -22.06 -17.02 25.09
C THR A 150 -21.15 -17.49 26.21
N ARG A 151 -19.97 -18.00 25.88
CA ARG A 151 -18.91 -18.23 26.86
C ARG A 151 -18.28 -16.91 27.24
N SER A 152 -18.40 -16.54 28.52
CA SER A 152 -17.60 -15.51 29.18
C SER A 152 -16.15 -15.58 28.69
N ALA A 153 -15.72 -14.62 27.89
CA ALA A 153 -14.44 -14.60 27.20
C ALA A 153 -13.29 -14.56 28.22
N GLY A 154 -12.62 -15.69 28.38
CA GLY A 154 -11.27 -15.72 28.93
C GLY A 154 -10.31 -15.13 27.91
N LYS A 155 -9.79 -13.94 28.17
CA LYS A 155 -8.56 -13.32 27.61
C LYS A 155 -8.30 -13.47 26.10
N PHE A 156 -9.15 -12.89 25.26
CA PHE A 156 -8.72 -12.27 24.00
C PHE A 156 -9.54 -11.00 23.81
N ASP A 157 -8.84 -9.91 23.67
CA ASP A 157 -9.32 -8.54 23.66
C ASP A 157 -10.02 -8.22 22.33
N ILE A 158 -11.24 -8.71 22.17
CA ILE A 158 -12.22 -8.15 21.27
C ILE A 158 -13.40 -7.82 22.17
N SER A 159 -13.61 -6.55 22.47
CA SER A 159 -14.73 -6.06 23.25
C SER A 159 -16.05 -6.34 22.47
N VAL A 160 -16.54 -7.54 22.58
CA VAL A 160 -17.94 -7.86 22.28
C VAL A 160 -18.74 -7.26 23.43
N LYS A 161 -19.46 -6.17 23.12
CA LYS A 161 -20.39 -5.59 24.08
C LYS A 161 -21.51 -6.60 24.31
N THR A 162 -21.75 -6.91 25.57
CA THR A 162 -22.66 -7.91 26.12
C THR A 162 -24.17 -7.58 25.95
N ASP A 163 -24.57 -6.89 24.89
CA ASP A 163 -25.98 -6.44 24.70
C ASP A 163 -26.64 -7.12 23.49
N GLU A 164 -26.11 -8.25 23.02
CA GLU A 164 -26.75 -9.03 21.96
C GLU A 164 -27.77 -9.99 22.57
N ILE A 165 -29.06 -9.84 22.19
CA ILE A 165 -30.19 -10.59 22.76
C ILE A 165 -30.80 -11.43 21.66
N LEU A 166 -30.98 -12.74 21.93
CA LEU A 166 -31.67 -13.70 21.07
C LEU A 166 -33.03 -14.09 21.65
N TYR A 167 -34.05 -13.95 20.84
CA TYR A 167 -35.38 -14.43 21.16
C TYR A 167 -35.84 -15.50 20.16
N SER A 168 -36.48 -16.56 20.63
CA SER A 168 -37.19 -17.54 19.81
C SER A 168 -38.66 -17.57 20.26
N GLY A 169 -39.55 -17.02 19.44
CA GLY A 169 -40.93 -16.72 19.89
C GLY A 169 -40.92 -15.68 20.99
N SER A 170 -41.64 -15.95 22.09
CA SER A 170 -41.72 -15.09 23.28
C SER A 170 -40.65 -15.43 24.34
N GLN A 171 -39.77 -16.42 24.08
CA GLN A 171 -38.77 -16.88 25.05
C GLN A 171 -37.41 -16.28 24.76
N LEU A 172 -36.74 -15.77 25.81
CA LEU A 172 -35.36 -15.34 25.76
C LEU A 172 -34.45 -16.58 25.76
N VAL A 173 -33.57 -16.67 24.74
CA VAL A 173 -32.58 -17.73 24.63
C VAL A 173 -31.22 -17.18 25.06
N GLN A 174 -30.54 -17.88 25.98
CA GLN A 174 -29.20 -17.51 26.40
C GLN A 174 -28.19 -17.98 25.35
N GLY A 175 -27.89 -17.12 24.39
CA GLY A 175 -26.94 -17.38 23.31
C GLY A 175 -27.13 -16.44 22.14
N GLU A 176 -26.34 -16.63 21.12
CA GLU A 176 -26.37 -15.83 19.88
C GLU A 176 -26.49 -16.76 18.69
N LEU A 177 -27.18 -16.33 17.62
CA LEU A 177 -27.20 -17.06 16.37
C LEU A 177 -25.79 -17.20 15.81
N VAL A 178 -25.48 -18.37 15.27
CA VAL A 178 -24.23 -18.58 14.52
C VAL A 178 -24.34 -17.84 13.20
N MET A 179 -23.93 -16.58 13.23
CA MET A 179 -24.14 -15.60 12.18
C MET A 179 -22.81 -14.92 11.81
N SER A 180 -22.55 -14.74 10.51
CA SER A 180 -21.49 -13.87 10.03
C SER A 180 -22.08 -12.73 9.19
N GLN A 181 -21.52 -11.53 9.37
CA GLN A 181 -21.88 -10.36 8.58
C GLN A 181 -20.71 -10.01 7.68
N SER A 182 -21.00 -9.71 6.43
CA SER A 182 -20.00 -9.13 5.53
C SER A 182 -20.52 -7.83 4.92
N GLY A 183 -19.65 -6.88 4.82
CA GLY A 183 -20.00 -5.57 4.30
C GLY A 183 -18.77 -4.70 4.06
N ILE A 184 -19.00 -3.50 3.58
CA ILE A 184 -17.95 -2.53 3.31
C ILE A 184 -17.82 -1.58 4.51
N ARG A 185 -16.62 -1.47 5.04
CA ARG A 185 -16.25 -0.50 6.08
C ARG A 185 -15.35 0.56 5.49
N HIS A 186 -15.76 1.81 5.53
CA HIS A 186 -14.90 2.92 5.15
C HIS A 186 -13.91 3.22 6.27
N LEU A 187 -12.62 3.11 5.95
CA LEU A 187 -11.56 3.45 6.88
C LEU A 187 -11.58 4.95 7.21
N PRO A 188 -11.25 5.36 8.43
CA PRO A 188 -11.28 6.77 8.86
C PRO A 188 -10.34 7.66 8.02
N TYR A 189 -9.41 7.08 7.28
CA TYR A 189 -8.44 7.78 6.45
C TYR A 189 -9.07 8.57 5.30
N THR A 190 -10.20 8.13 4.74
CA THR A 190 -10.91 8.84 3.67
C THR A 190 -11.49 10.16 4.18
N ARG A 191 -11.97 10.20 5.42
CA ARG A 191 -12.51 11.42 6.06
C ARG A 191 -11.40 12.40 6.44
N ILE A 192 -10.22 11.89 6.83
CA ILE A 192 -9.08 12.70 7.28
C ILE A 192 -8.24 13.20 6.11
N PHE A 193 -8.35 12.60 4.91
CA PHE A 193 -7.52 12.95 3.76
C PHE A 193 -7.55 14.44 3.42
N TRP A 194 -8.73 15.02 3.20
CA TRP A 194 -8.85 16.43 2.81
C TRP A 194 -8.36 17.41 3.89
N PRO A 195 -8.69 17.27 5.18
CA PRO A 195 -8.09 18.07 6.24
C PRO A 195 -6.56 18.02 6.25
N VAL A 196 -5.97 16.84 6.09
CA VAL A 196 -4.50 16.67 6.04
C VAL A 196 -3.92 17.30 4.77
N ALA A 197 -4.53 17.09 3.61
CA ALA A 197 -4.08 17.69 2.35
C ALA A 197 -4.12 19.22 2.40
N ILE A 198 -5.19 19.80 2.94
CA ILE A 198 -5.33 21.25 3.12
C ILE A 198 -4.28 21.78 4.12
N GLY A 199 -4.09 21.10 5.26
CA GLY A 199 -3.07 21.46 6.24
C GLY A 199 -1.66 21.43 5.67
N PHE A 200 -1.32 20.42 4.89
CA PHE A 200 -0.03 20.31 4.23
C PHE A 200 0.16 21.41 3.17
N CYS A 201 -0.87 21.71 2.36
CA CYS A 201 -0.84 22.82 1.43
C CYS A 201 -0.59 24.15 2.14
N PHE A 202 -1.25 24.36 3.29
CA PHE A 202 -1.07 25.57 4.11
C PHE A 202 0.38 25.71 4.62
N ILE A 203 0.98 24.60 5.07
CA ILE A 203 2.40 24.57 5.48
C ILE A 203 3.31 24.94 4.30
N LEU A 204 3.06 24.39 3.11
CA LEU A 204 3.84 24.73 1.91
C LEU A 204 3.71 26.20 1.54
N ILE A 205 2.51 26.77 1.65
CA ILE A 205 2.26 28.20 1.41
C ILE A 205 3.06 29.05 2.42
N ILE A 206 3.02 28.71 3.71
CA ILE A 206 3.79 29.42 4.74
C ILE A 206 5.29 29.38 4.42
N ILE A 207 5.82 28.19 4.08
CA ILE A 207 7.24 28.04 3.70
C ILE A 207 7.57 28.91 2.49
N ALA A 208 6.72 28.90 1.45
CA ALA A 208 6.92 29.69 0.25
C ALA A 208 6.89 31.20 0.54
N VAL A 209 5.93 31.65 1.34
CA VAL A 209 5.80 33.08 1.74
C VAL A 209 6.98 33.51 2.61
N VAL A 210 7.35 32.70 3.62
CA VAL A 210 8.50 33.01 4.50
C VAL A 210 9.81 33.07 3.71
N THR A 211 10.01 32.14 2.76
CA THR A 211 11.21 32.16 1.89
C THR A 211 11.20 33.37 0.97
N HIS A 212 10.05 33.76 0.43
CA HIS A 212 9.91 34.97 -0.38
C HIS A 212 10.19 36.25 0.43
N LEU A 213 9.60 36.38 1.61
CA LEU A 213 9.82 37.53 2.50
C LEU A 213 11.29 37.65 2.96
N ARG A 214 11.95 36.53 3.26
CA ARG A 214 13.40 36.50 3.57
C ARG A 214 14.24 36.97 2.39
N ARG A 215 13.86 36.59 1.18
CA ARG A 215 14.51 37.03 -0.06
C ARG A 215 14.40 38.54 -0.24
N MET A 216 13.21 39.10 0.02
CA MET A 216 12.97 40.57 -0.02
C MET A 216 13.87 41.33 0.96
N LYS A 217 14.17 40.74 2.12
CA LYS A 217 15.07 41.27 3.15
C LYS A 217 16.57 40.98 2.89
N GLY A 218 16.93 40.49 1.68
CA GLY A 218 18.32 40.16 1.32
C GLY A 218 18.90 38.95 2.04
N LYS A 219 18.10 38.20 2.83
CA LYS A 219 18.57 37.00 3.54
C LYS A 219 18.26 35.77 2.71
N ILE A 220 19.27 35.15 2.12
CA ILE A 220 19.13 33.94 1.32
C ILE A 220 19.02 32.73 2.27
N GLY A 221 17.84 32.10 2.34
CA GLY A 221 17.60 30.88 3.12
C GLY A 221 18.26 29.63 2.52
N LEU A 222 18.47 28.60 3.33
CA LEU A 222 19.05 27.30 2.89
C LEU A 222 18.28 26.70 1.71
N ILE A 223 16.95 26.70 1.77
CA ILE A 223 16.05 26.13 0.71
C ILE A 223 16.28 26.85 -0.62
N GLN A 224 16.35 28.19 -0.58
CA GLN A 224 16.57 28.99 -1.79
C GLN A 224 17.96 28.78 -2.38
N ARG A 225 19.01 28.71 -1.53
CA ARG A 225 20.37 28.41 -1.96
C ARG A 225 20.46 27.04 -2.63
N SER A 226 19.78 26.03 -2.08
CA SER A 226 19.71 24.71 -2.67
C SER A 226 18.98 24.72 -4.02
N PHE A 227 17.85 25.42 -4.13
CA PHE A 227 17.10 25.55 -5.36
C PHE A 227 17.88 26.28 -6.47
N GLU A 228 18.52 27.40 -6.15
CA GLU A 228 19.39 28.13 -7.09
C GLU A 228 20.57 27.27 -7.57
N THR A 229 21.15 26.46 -6.67
CA THR A 229 22.22 25.55 -7.02
C THR A 229 21.73 24.44 -7.96
N VAL A 230 20.58 23.81 -7.67
CA VAL A 230 19.99 22.80 -8.57
C VAL A 230 19.65 23.42 -9.93
N GLN A 231 19.08 24.62 -9.96
CA GLN A 231 18.75 25.30 -11.22
C GLN A 231 20.00 25.66 -12.04
N LYS A 232 21.08 26.11 -11.38
CA LYS A 232 22.36 26.41 -12.01
C LYS A 232 22.99 25.18 -12.66
N PHE A 233 22.91 24.03 -11.99
CA PHE A 233 23.57 22.81 -12.45
C PHE A 233 22.63 21.81 -13.13
N ARG A 234 21.34 22.16 -13.35
CA ARG A 234 20.35 21.27 -13.98
C ARG A 234 20.77 20.75 -15.36
N TYR A 235 21.41 21.62 -16.14
CA TYR A 235 21.90 21.24 -17.46
C TYR A 235 23.04 20.22 -17.37
N LEU A 236 24.00 20.44 -16.46
CA LEU A 236 25.07 19.50 -16.21
C LEU A 236 24.54 18.16 -15.71
N LEU A 237 23.61 18.17 -14.73
CA LEU A 237 22.96 16.96 -14.22
C LEU A 237 22.29 16.17 -15.35
N LYS A 238 21.47 16.84 -16.17
CA LYS A 238 20.82 16.23 -17.34
C LYS A 238 21.85 15.62 -18.31
N THR A 239 22.91 16.33 -18.60
CA THR A 239 23.98 15.87 -19.51
C THR A 239 24.69 14.64 -18.95
N LEU A 240 24.98 14.63 -17.65
CA LEU A 240 25.62 13.48 -16.98
C LEU A 240 24.67 12.25 -16.98
N VAL A 241 23.41 12.44 -16.65
CA VAL A 241 22.40 11.36 -16.65
C VAL A 241 22.27 10.74 -18.04
N ILE A 242 22.11 11.56 -19.08
CA ILE A 242 22.00 11.08 -20.47
C ILE A 242 23.31 10.42 -20.94
N ARG A 243 24.44 11.00 -20.61
CA ARG A 243 25.75 10.42 -20.93
C ARG A 243 25.92 9.04 -20.30
N ASP A 244 25.65 8.93 -19.01
CA ASP A 244 25.83 7.69 -18.25
C ASP A 244 24.89 6.59 -18.75
N PHE A 245 23.65 6.96 -19.10
CA PHE A 245 22.71 6.04 -19.75
C PHE A 245 23.21 5.58 -21.13
N LYS A 246 23.65 6.51 -21.99
CA LYS A 246 24.17 6.17 -23.33
C LYS A 246 25.43 5.32 -23.28
N VAL A 247 26.36 5.63 -22.39
CA VAL A 247 27.66 4.91 -22.26
C VAL A 247 27.43 3.44 -21.89
N ARG A 248 26.40 3.14 -21.07
CA ARG A 248 26.06 1.76 -20.70
C ARG A 248 25.76 0.87 -21.90
N TYR A 249 25.16 1.41 -22.94
CA TYR A 249 24.67 0.63 -24.09
C TYR A 249 25.46 0.87 -25.37
N LYS A 250 26.51 1.74 -25.35
CA LYS A 250 27.21 2.20 -26.53
C LYS A 250 27.89 1.08 -27.34
N ALA A 251 28.37 0.04 -26.68
CA ALA A 251 29.07 -1.08 -27.32
C ALA A 251 28.26 -2.37 -27.39
N SER A 252 26.94 -2.30 -27.09
CA SER A 252 26.08 -3.48 -27.05
C SER A 252 25.25 -3.60 -28.34
N THR A 253 25.21 -4.80 -28.93
CA THR A 253 24.39 -5.11 -30.11
C THR A 253 22.90 -5.01 -29.81
N LEU A 254 22.44 -5.44 -28.63
CA LEU A 254 21.05 -5.36 -28.19
C LEU A 254 20.72 -4.04 -27.51
N GLY A 255 21.74 -3.24 -27.14
CA GLY A 255 21.56 -1.92 -26.55
C GLY A 255 20.63 -1.91 -25.35
N VAL A 256 19.66 -1.00 -25.38
CA VAL A 256 18.66 -0.81 -24.29
C VAL A 256 17.76 -2.04 -24.11
N LEU A 257 17.67 -2.95 -25.11
CA LEU A 257 16.86 -4.17 -25.01
C LEU A 257 17.33 -5.06 -23.83
N TRP A 258 18.58 -4.97 -23.41
CA TRP A 258 19.08 -5.67 -22.22
C TRP A 258 18.36 -5.24 -20.92
N SER A 259 17.91 -4.00 -20.82
CA SER A 259 17.11 -3.55 -19.65
C SER A 259 15.76 -4.26 -19.56
N PHE A 260 15.25 -4.71 -20.69
CA PHE A 260 14.03 -5.49 -20.81
C PHE A 260 14.30 -7.00 -20.63
N LEU A 261 15.30 -7.54 -21.33
CA LEU A 261 15.59 -8.97 -21.36
C LEU A 261 16.13 -9.49 -20.02
N ASN A 262 16.99 -8.73 -19.36
CA ASN A 262 17.63 -9.18 -18.11
C ASN A 262 16.60 -9.51 -17.01
N PRO A 263 15.67 -8.60 -16.61
CA PRO A 263 14.64 -8.95 -15.66
C PRO A 263 13.79 -10.16 -16.08
N LEU A 264 13.50 -10.28 -17.38
CA LEU A 264 12.68 -11.36 -17.91
C LEU A 264 13.40 -12.71 -17.84
N MET A 265 14.66 -12.76 -18.29
CA MET A 265 15.47 -13.98 -18.24
C MET A 265 15.73 -14.43 -16.80
N MET A 266 16.07 -13.49 -15.91
CA MET A 266 16.28 -13.81 -14.49
C MET A 266 14.98 -14.30 -13.84
N THR A 267 13.84 -13.71 -14.17
CA THR A 267 12.54 -14.21 -13.70
C THR A 267 12.28 -15.64 -14.17
N MET A 268 12.57 -15.97 -15.42
CA MET A 268 12.43 -17.34 -15.93
C MET A 268 13.31 -18.35 -15.16
N VAL A 269 14.56 -17.98 -14.90
CA VAL A 269 15.48 -18.82 -14.10
C VAL A 269 14.94 -19.04 -12.69
N TYR A 270 14.52 -17.98 -12.02
CA TYR A 270 13.97 -18.08 -10.66
C TYR A 270 12.63 -18.82 -10.64
N LEU A 271 11.78 -18.63 -11.64
CA LEU A 271 10.54 -19.41 -11.76
C LEU A 271 10.84 -20.90 -11.88
N PHE A 272 11.81 -21.27 -12.72
CA PHE A 272 12.21 -22.66 -12.85
C PHE A 272 12.69 -23.25 -11.53
N VAL A 273 13.52 -22.53 -10.78
CA VAL A 273 14.06 -22.99 -9.50
C VAL A 273 12.98 -23.03 -8.41
N PHE A 274 12.22 -21.96 -8.25
CA PHE A 274 11.30 -21.81 -7.11
C PHE A 274 9.93 -22.44 -7.33
N SER A 275 9.45 -22.55 -8.59
CA SER A 275 8.20 -23.26 -8.86
C SER A 275 8.29 -24.76 -8.58
N THR A 276 9.46 -25.36 -8.81
CA THR A 276 9.69 -26.78 -8.54
C THR A 276 9.95 -27.06 -7.05
N LEU A 277 10.60 -26.15 -6.34
CA LEU A 277 10.97 -26.33 -4.93
C LEU A 277 9.87 -25.98 -3.93
N PHE A 278 9.07 -24.95 -4.23
CA PHE A 278 8.11 -24.40 -3.26
C PHE A 278 6.64 -24.66 -3.61
N GLN A 279 6.30 -25.38 -4.71
CA GLN A 279 4.92 -25.63 -5.16
C GLN A 279 4.03 -24.42 -4.84
N SER A 280 4.26 -23.32 -5.51
CA SER A 280 3.97 -21.97 -5.04
C SER A 280 2.50 -21.77 -4.69
N SER A 281 2.25 -21.53 -3.41
CA SER A 281 0.98 -21.03 -2.89
C SER A 281 0.73 -19.54 -3.20
N ILE A 282 1.62 -18.89 -3.98
CA ILE A 282 1.52 -17.46 -4.28
C ILE A 282 0.76 -17.28 -5.59
N GLU A 283 -0.38 -16.63 -5.51
CA GLU A 283 -1.14 -16.20 -6.67
C GLU A 283 -0.30 -15.25 -7.55
N HIS A 284 -0.32 -15.46 -8.87
CA HIS A 284 0.45 -14.67 -9.83
C HIS A 284 1.96 -14.57 -9.53
N PHE A 285 2.58 -15.68 -9.10
CA PHE A 285 3.99 -15.75 -8.69
C PHE A 285 4.98 -15.10 -9.69
N PRO A 286 4.83 -15.20 -11.03
CA PRO A 286 5.73 -14.51 -11.97
C PRO A 286 5.76 -12.99 -11.78
N VAL A 287 4.60 -12.35 -11.58
CA VAL A 287 4.49 -10.90 -11.35
C VAL A 287 5.07 -10.54 -9.99
N TYR A 288 4.77 -11.35 -8.96
CA TYR A 288 5.30 -11.21 -7.61
C TYR A 288 6.83 -11.17 -7.61
N LEU A 289 7.43 -12.15 -8.26
CA LEU A 289 8.88 -12.32 -8.36
C LEU A 289 9.53 -11.19 -9.16
N MET A 290 8.99 -10.91 -10.35
CA MET A 290 9.56 -9.93 -11.27
C MET A 290 9.50 -8.50 -10.71
N SER A 291 8.40 -8.13 -10.05
CA SER A 291 8.27 -6.84 -9.38
C SER A 291 9.35 -6.64 -8.31
N GLY A 292 9.63 -7.69 -7.52
CA GLY A 292 10.68 -7.68 -6.51
C GLY A 292 12.09 -7.53 -7.09
N ILE A 293 12.38 -8.34 -8.11
CA ILE A 293 13.68 -8.32 -8.80
C ILE A 293 13.96 -6.93 -9.39
N VAL A 294 12.99 -6.33 -10.07
CA VAL A 294 13.16 -5.02 -10.74
C VAL A 294 13.45 -3.91 -9.75
N LEU A 295 12.72 -3.84 -8.63
CA LEU A 295 12.95 -2.82 -7.60
C LEU A 295 14.29 -3.01 -6.89
N PHE A 296 14.63 -4.24 -6.53
CA PHE A 296 15.89 -4.53 -5.84
C PHE A 296 17.09 -4.31 -6.75
N ASN A 297 17.03 -4.73 -8.01
CA ASN A 297 18.08 -4.50 -8.99
C ASN A 297 18.35 -3.01 -9.19
N TYR A 298 17.29 -2.19 -9.27
CA TYR A 298 17.43 -0.74 -9.33
C TYR A 298 18.18 -0.19 -8.11
N PHE A 299 17.74 -0.57 -6.89
CA PHE A 299 18.37 -0.11 -5.65
C PHE A 299 19.84 -0.51 -5.58
N SER A 300 20.15 -1.78 -5.86
CA SER A 300 21.50 -2.31 -5.89
C SER A 300 22.39 -1.58 -6.90
N GLU A 301 21.89 -1.39 -8.13
CA GLU A 301 22.60 -0.71 -9.19
C GLU A 301 22.87 0.77 -8.86
N ALA A 302 21.84 1.50 -8.44
CA ALA A 302 21.91 2.92 -8.12
C ALA A 302 22.92 3.19 -6.98
N THR A 303 22.89 2.35 -5.94
CA THR A 303 23.79 2.49 -4.79
C THR A 303 25.23 2.09 -5.12
N ASN A 304 25.46 1.02 -5.89
CA ASN A 304 26.79 0.63 -6.32
C ASN A 304 27.44 1.69 -7.24
N LEU A 305 26.72 2.15 -8.26
CA LEU A 305 27.23 3.20 -9.16
C LEU A 305 27.41 4.54 -8.44
N GLY A 306 26.47 4.87 -7.52
CA GLY A 306 26.57 6.05 -6.67
C GLY A 306 27.80 6.01 -5.77
N MET A 307 28.09 4.87 -5.14
CA MET A 307 29.23 4.66 -4.25
C MET A 307 30.56 4.99 -4.92
N VAL A 308 30.81 4.47 -6.12
CA VAL A 308 32.07 4.66 -6.83
C VAL A 308 32.14 5.99 -7.59
N SER A 309 31.06 6.77 -7.61
CA SER A 309 30.91 7.93 -8.49
C SER A 309 31.90 9.06 -8.22
N ILE A 310 32.28 9.32 -6.98
CA ILE A 310 33.25 10.36 -6.60
C ILE A 310 34.64 9.94 -7.01
N VAL A 311 35.04 8.74 -6.65
CA VAL A 311 36.37 8.19 -6.98
C VAL A 311 36.58 8.05 -8.49
N GLY A 312 35.55 7.56 -9.21
CA GLY A 312 35.58 7.40 -10.67
C GLY A 312 35.64 8.73 -11.45
N ASN A 313 35.29 9.86 -10.80
CA ASN A 313 35.37 11.19 -11.41
C ASN A 313 36.40 12.10 -10.73
N ALA A 314 37.40 11.54 -10.02
CA ALA A 314 38.43 12.27 -9.30
C ALA A 314 39.15 13.29 -10.19
N GLY A 315 39.53 12.89 -11.42
CA GLY A 315 40.23 13.78 -12.37
C GLY A 315 39.41 15.00 -12.82
N LEU A 316 38.06 14.94 -12.75
CA LEU A 316 37.20 16.08 -13.03
C LEU A 316 37.01 16.94 -11.78
N ILE A 317 36.83 16.31 -10.63
CA ILE A 317 36.60 16.97 -9.33
C ILE A 317 37.80 17.83 -8.90
N THR A 318 38.99 17.38 -9.22
CA THR A 318 40.27 18.11 -8.90
C THR A 318 40.53 19.29 -9.83
N LYS A 319 39.98 19.27 -11.06
CA LYS A 319 40.29 20.30 -12.09
C LYS A 319 39.19 21.36 -12.22
N VAL A 320 37.92 21.03 -11.87
CA VAL A 320 36.77 21.92 -12.09
C VAL A 320 35.93 22.02 -10.83
N TYR A 321 35.53 23.25 -10.48
CA TYR A 321 34.63 23.47 -9.35
C TYR A 321 33.21 23.09 -9.72
N ILE A 322 32.86 21.85 -9.36
CA ILE A 322 31.52 21.30 -9.52
C ILE A 322 31.01 20.82 -8.13
N PRO A 323 29.75 21.06 -7.76
CA PRO A 323 29.19 20.48 -6.54
C PRO A 323 29.27 18.95 -6.59
N LYS A 324 30.06 18.36 -5.70
CA LYS A 324 30.41 16.94 -5.74
C LYS A 324 29.24 15.99 -5.64
N TYR A 325 28.14 16.39 -4.94
CA TYR A 325 26.94 15.58 -4.82
C TYR A 325 26.22 15.30 -6.16
N ILE A 326 26.51 16.07 -7.22
CA ILE A 326 25.92 15.88 -8.55
C ILE A 326 26.29 14.48 -9.10
N PHE A 327 27.47 13.96 -8.79
CA PHE A 327 27.93 12.68 -9.32
C PHE A 327 27.11 11.50 -8.78
N PRO A 328 26.95 11.26 -7.46
CA PRO A 328 26.10 10.16 -6.98
C PRO A 328 24.62 10.35 -7.36
N VAL A 329 24.12 11.59 -7.37
CA VAL A 329 22.74 11.88 -7.81
C VAL A 329 22.56 11.53 -9.29
N SER A 330 23.49 11.89 -10.17
CA SER A 330 23.40 11.57 -11.61
C SER A 330 23.38 10.06 -11.87
N LYS A 331 24.14 9.28 -11.10
CA LYS A 331 24.18 7.81 -11.21
C LYS A 331 22.82 7.20 -10.81
N ALA A 332 22.27 7.61 -9.66
CA ALA A 332 20.99 7.12 -9.22
C ALA A 332 19.84 7.47 -10.21
N LEU A 333 19.84 8.70 -10.76
CA LEU A 333 18.87 9.12 -11.77
C LEU A 333 19.05 8.40 -13.12
N SER A 334 20.30 8.11 -13.53
CA SER A 334 20.56 7.32 -14.74
C SER A 334 20.02 5.90 -14.60
N SER A 335 20.21 5.27 -13.43
CA SER A 335 19.64 3.97 -13.12
C SER A 335 18.10 4.00 -13.02
N ALA A 336 17.50 5.14 -12.62
CA ALA A 336 16.05 5.29 -12.58
C ALA A 336 15.40 5.23 -13.98
N ILE A 337 16.10 5.70 -15.02
CA ILE A 337 15.65 5.52 -16.41
C ILE A 337 15.55 4.02 -16.73
N ASN A 338 16.53 3.25 -16.29
CA ASN A 338 16.57 1.80 -16.45
C ASN A 338 15.41 1.11 -15.71
N LEU A 339 15.13 1.55 -14.47
CA LEU A 339 13.97 1.08 -13.70
C LEU A 339 12.66 1.26 -14.49
N VAL A 340 12.43 2.47 -15.05
CA VAL A 340 11.19 2.75 -15.81
C VAL A 340 11.07 1.81 -17.02
N ILE A 341 12.16 1.56 -17.73
CA ILE A 341 12.18 0.62 -18.86
C ILE A 341 11.90 -0.81 -18.37
N SER A 342 12.47 -1.21 -17.24
CA SER A 342 12.29 -2.55 -16.66
C SER A 342 10.88 -2.79 -16.10
N LEU A 343 10.05 -1.75 -15.95
CA LEU A 343 8.62 -1.93 -15.61
C LEU A 343 7.78 -2.41 -16.79
N ILE A 344 8.24 -2.16 -18.04
CA ILE A 344 7.51 -2.60 -19.24
C ILE A 344 7.32 -4.13 -19.25
N PRO A 345 8.40 -4.95 -19.09
CA PRO A 345 8.24 -6.40 -19.02
C PRO A 345 7.39 -6.87 -17.83
N VAL A 346 7.37 -6.13 -16.70
CA VAL A 346 6.48 -6.46 -15.56
C VAL A 346 5.01 -6.29 -15.97
N ILE A 347 4.67 -5.19 -16.65
CA ILE A 347 3.30 -4.94 -17.16
C ILE A 347 2.91 -6.00 -18.20
N ILE A 348 3.83 -6.38 -19.08
CA ILE A 348 3.58 -7.46 -20.05
C ILE A 348 3.31 -8.78 -19.32
N MET A 349 4.09 -9.09 -18.27
CA MET A 349 3.90 -10.29 -17.46
C MET A 349 2.54 -10.27 -16.75
N MET A 350 2.06 -9.12 -16.25
CA MET A 350 0.71 -8.99 -15.70
C MET A 350 -0.36 -9.40 -16.73
N VAL A 351 -0.25 -8.90 -17.97
CA VAL A 351 -1.21 -9.24 -19.03
C VAL A 351 -1.15 -10.74 -19.37
N VAL A 352 0.05 -11.30 -19.48
CA VAL A 352 0.24 -12.74 -19.82
C VAL A 352 -0.30 -13.65 -18.70
N THR A 353 -0.16 -13.25 -17.44
CA THR A 353 -0.63 -14.04 -16.28
C THR A 353 -2.09 -13.75 -15.90
N GLY A 354 -2.80 -12.88 -16.66
CA GLY A 354 -4.20 -12.56 -16.40
C GLY A 354 -4.44 -11.59 -15.25
N VAL A 355 -3.40 -10.91 -14.73
CA VAL A 355 -3.55 -9.89 -13.69
C VAL A 355 -4.20 -8.64 -14.31
N PRO A 356 -5.37 -8.19 -13.80
CA PRO A 356 -6.08 -7.05 -14.39
C PRO A 356 -5.32 -5.74 -14.18
N LEU A 357 -5.23 -4.92 -15.25
CA LEU A 357 -4.67 -3.58 -15.17
C LEU A 357 -5.66 -2.64 -14.50
N ARG A 358 -5.46 -2.34 -13.22
CA ARG A 358 -6.32 -1.47 -12.42
C ARG A 358 -5.77 -0.05 -12.29
N LYS A 359 -6.62 0.88 -11.83
CA LYS A 359 -6.26 2.31 -11.62
C LYS A 359 -5.09 2.48 -10.64
N SER A 360 -4.91 1.54 -9.70
CA SER A 360 -3.80 1.52 -8.74
C SER A 360 -2.43 1.63 -9.39
N LEU A 361 -2.24 1.15 -10.63
CA LEU A 361 -0.98 1.28 -11.37
C LEU A 361 -0.54 2.74 -11.57
N LEU A 362 -1.47 3.70 -11.55
CA LEU A 362 -1.15 5.14 -11.62
C LEU A 362 -0.40 5.64 -10.37
N LEU A 363 -0.31 4.84 -9.31
CA LEU A 363 0.46 5.14 -8.10
C LEU A 363 1.95 4.75 -8.22
N ILE A 364 2.34 3.99 -9.25
CA ILE A 364 3.73 3.59 -9.50
C ILE A 364 4.71 4.78 -9.51
N PRO A 365 4.41 5.94 -10.15
CA PRO A 365 5.30 7.09 -10.12
C PRO A 365 5.61 7.59 -8.69
N ILE A 366 4.67 7.49 -7.76
CA ILE A 366 4.87 7.88 -6.35
C ILE A 366 5.88 6.94 -5.69
N LEU A 367 5.73 5.63 -5.89
CA LEU A 367 6.69 4.63 -5.42
C LEU A 367 8.08 4.88 -5.98
N ILE A 368 8.20 5.17 -7.29
CA ILE A 368 9.47 5.47 -7.93
C ILE A 368 10.14 6.69 -7.28
N VAL A 369 9.38 7.76 -7.00
CA VAL A 369 9.92 8.95 -6.33
C VAL A 369 10.46 8.61 -4.94
N PHE A 370 9.75 7.80 -4.15
CA PHE A 370 10.23 7.35 -2.84
C PHE A 370 11.50 6.52 -2.96
N LEU A 371 11.52 5.51 -3.82
CA LEU A 371 12.65 4.61 -4.00
C LEU A 371 13.87 5.33 -4.55
N VAL A 372 13.70 6.24 -5.51
CA VAL A 372 14.80 7.06 -6.07
C VAL A 372 15.37 7.98 -5.01
N SER A 373 14.54 8.64 -4.21
CA SER A 373 14.97 9.51 -3.12
C SER A 373 15.75 8.74 -2.06
N PHE A 374 15.26 7.54 -1.69
CA PHE A 374 15.95 6.63 -0.79
C PHE A 374 17.32 6.22 -1.32
N SER A 375 17.38 5.78 -2.59
CA SER A 375 18.62 5.34 -3.24
C SER A 375 19.63 6.47 -3.38
N ILE A 376 19.20 7.70 -3.65
CA ILE A 376 20.08 8.89 -3.67
C ILE A 376 20.67 9.12 -2.27
N GLY A 377 19.86 9.05 -1.22
CA GLY A 377 20.33 9.23 0.16
C GLY A 377 21.41 8.21 0.52
N VAL A 378 21.17 6.93 0.26
CA VAL A 378 22.12 5.84 0.52
C VAL A 378 23.38 6.01 -0.36
N SER A 379 23.24 6.37 -1.63
CA SER A 379 24.37 6.62 -2.55
C SER A 379 25.28 7.75 -2.06
N LEU A 380 24.70 8.82 -1.49
CA LEU A 380 25.48 9.92 -0.91
C LEU A 380 26.30 9.46 0.29
N ILE A 381 25.74 8.64 1.18
CA ILE A 381 26.46 8.07 2.32
C ILE A 381 27.61 7.19 1.83
N LEU A 382 27.29 6.23 0.95
CA LEU A 382 28.25 5.26 0.44
C LEU A 382 29.39 5.93 -0.36
N SER A 383 29.07 6.95 -1.17
CA SER A 383 30.09 7.68 -1.92
C SER A 383 31.05 8.46 -1.00
N ALA A 384 30.55 8.99 0.12
CA ALA A 384 31.38 9.61 1.13
C ALA A 384 32.27 8.56 1.83
N CYS A 385 31.71 7.43 2.26
CA CYS A 385 32.47 6.34 2.87
C CYS A 385 33.56 5.80 1.93
N MET A 386 33.25 5.61 0.63
CA MET A 386 34.15 5.07 -0.35
C MET A 386 35.43 5.94 -0.59
N VAL A 387 35.29 7.26 -0.41
CA VAL A 387 36.48 8.17 -0.52
C VAL A 387 37.47 7.91 0.60
N TYR A 388 36.99 7.64 1.83
CA TYR A 388 37.86 7.40 2.99
C TYR A 388 38.28 5.93 3.12
N PHE A 389 37.35 5.01 2.81
CA PHE A 389 37.52 3.56 2.99
C PHE A 389 37.17 2.83 1.71
N ARG A 390 38.19 2.44 0.94
CA ARG A 390 38.03 1.71 -0.34
C ARG A 390 37.34 0.36 -0.17
N ASP A 391 37.44 -0.26 1.03
CA ASP A 391 36.81 -1.53 1.34
C ASP A 391 35.30 -1.44 1.46
N THR A 392 34.72 -0.23 1.49
CA THR A 392 33.27 0.01 1.49
C THR A 392 32.57 -0.78 0.38
N GLN A 393 33.19 -0.97 -0.79
CA GLN A 393 32.61 -1.75 -1.89
C GLN A 393 32.37 -3.23 -1.54
N PHE A 394 33.30 -3.84 -0.81
CA PHE A 394 33.15 -5.24 -0.40
C PHE A 394 32.09 -5.39 0.70
N LEU A 395 32.12 -4.50 1.69
CA LEU A 395 31.13 -4.46 2.76
C LEU A 395 29.72 -4.21 2.22
N TRP A 396 29.57 -3.28 1.28
CA TRP A 396 28.28 -2.99 0.67
C TRP A 396 27.76 -4.17 -0.15
N GLY A 397 28.62 -4.91 -0.84
CA GLY A 397 28.23 -6.14 -1.54
C GLY A 397 27.62 -7.18 -0.61
N ILE A 398 28.22 -7.36 0.60
CA ILE A 398 27.67 -8.25 1.64
C ILE A 398 26.31 -7.75 2.13
N VAL A 399 26.21 -6.45 2.42
CA VAL A 399 24.93 -5.83 2.85
C VAL A 399 23.84 -6.02 1.80
N LEU A 400 24.13 -5.82 0.52
CA LEU A 400 23.17 -6.06 -0.56
C LEU A 400 22.73 -7.52 -0.63
N THR A 401 23.65 -8.47 -0.43
CA THR A 401 23.31 -9.90 -0.38
C THR A 401 22.38 -10.20 0.79
N ILE A 402 22.69 -9.68 1.97
CA ILE A 402 21.81 -9.81 3.15
C ILE A 402 20.43 -9.20 2.87
N LEU A 403 20.38 -7.97 2.34
CA LEU A 403 19.11 -7.30 2.03
C LEU A 403 18.30 -8.04 0.95
N ASN A 404 18.95 -8.68 -0.01
CA ASN A 404 18.29 -9.46 -1.05
C ASN A 404 17.51 -10.66 -0.47
N PHE A 405 18.11 -11.36 0.50
CA PHE A 405 17.45 -12.47 1.17
C PHE A 405 16.55 -12.03 2.34
N TYR A 406 16.89 -10.93 2.99
CA TYR A 406 16.10 -10.37 4.07
C TYR A 406 14.82 -9.68 3.56
N SER A 407 14.78 -9.22 2.33
CA SER A 407 13.55 -8.75 1.69
C SER A 407 12.83 -9.94 1.04
N PRO A 408 11.53 -10.13 1.24
CA PRO A 408 10.80 -11.30 0.71
C PRO A 408 10.61 -11.18 -0.81
N ILE A 409 11.70 -11.27 -1.58
CA ILE A 409 11.67 -11.20 -3.04
C ILE A 409 11.21 -12.54 -3.62
N PHE A 410 11.72 -13.66 -3.09
CA PHE A 410 11.56 -15.00 -3.64
C PHE A 410 10.53 -15.85 -2.91
N TYR A 411 10.10 -15.46 -1.73
CA TYR A 411 9.25 -16.22 -0.84
C TYR A 411 8.08 -15.38 -0.33
N PRO A 412 6.94 -16.00 0.05
CA PRO A 412 5.78 -15.26 0.54
C PRO A 412 5.99 -14.76 1.97
N GLU A 413 5.31 -13.68 2.31
CA GLU A 413 5.36 -13.09 3.65
C GLU A 413 4.84 -14.05 4.74
N SER A 414 3.95 -14.97 4.37
CA SER A 414 3.39 -15.97 5.29
C SER A 414 4.43 -16.92 5.92
N ILE A 415 5.61 -17.06 5.30
CA ILE A 415 6.72 -17.88 5.84
C ILE A 415 7.43 -17.16 6.99
N ILE A 416 7.27 -15.84 7.11
CA ILE A 416 7.96 -15.04 8.14
C ILE A 416 7.30 -15.30 9.50
N PRO A 417 8.03 -15.86 10.51
CA PRO A 417 7.47 -16.06 11.83
C PRO A 417 7.05 -14.74 12.47
N ALA A 418 5.88 -14.71 13.13
CA ALA A 418 5.30 -13.51 13.73
C ALA A 418 6.28 -12.75 14.67
N ARG A 419 7.14 -13.47 15.37
CA ARG A 419 8.18 -12.90 16.24
C ARG A 419 9.19 -12.00 15.50
N PHE A 420 9.40 -12.20 14.21
CA PHE A 420 10.32 -11.41 13.37
C PHE A 420 9.60 -10.39 12.51
N ALA A 421 8.28 -10.38 12.46
CA ALA A 421 7.49 -9.48 11.61
C ALA A 421 7.89 -8.01 11.81
N MET A 422 8.05 -7.57 13.07
CA MET A 422 8.45 -6.18 13.37
C MET A 422 9.79 -5.81 12.74
N ILE A 423 10.77 -6.72 12.72
CA ILE A 423 12.10 -6.47 12.16
C ILE A 423 12.00 -6.34 10.63
N TYR A 424 11.19 -7.19 9.98
CA TYR A 424 10.93 -7.11 8.53
C TYR A 424 10.23 -5.80 8.14
N HIS A 425 9.26 -5.37 8.94
CA HIS A 425 8.57 -4.10 8.69
C HIS A 425 9.47 -2.86 8.79
N LEU A 426 10.56 -2.93 9.57
CA LEU A 426 11.56 -1.88 9.66
C LEU A 426 12.47 -1.80 8.41
N ASN A 427 12.50 -2.83 7.58
CA ASN A 427 13.28 -2.83 6.34
C ASN A 427 12.61 -1.93 5.28
N PRO A 428 13.24 -0.82 4.84
CA PRO A 428 12.64 0.04 3.81
C PRO A 428 12.38 -0.68 2.49
N MET A 429 13.26 -1.62 2.10
CA MET A 429 13.07 -2.39 0.86
C MET A 429 11.84 -3.28 0.94
N TYR A 430 11.55 -3.89 2.10
CA TYR A 430 10.31 -4.62 2.32
C TYR A 430 9.09 -3.75 2.05
N GLN A 431 9.06 -2.53 2.57
CA GLN A 431 7.94 -1.60 2.40
C GLN A 431 7.74 -1.18 0.93
N PHE A 432 8.82 -0.95 0.19
CA PHE A 432 8.74 -0.66 -1.25
C PHE A 432 8.23 -1.85 -2.06
N LEU A 433 8.64 -3.07 -1.72
CA LEU A 433 8.15 -4.30 -2.34
C LEU A 433 6.67 -4.52 -2.04
N PHE A 434 6.27 -4.36 -0.78
CA PHE A 434 4.89 -4.45 -0.33
C PHE A 434 4.00 -3.44 -1.07
N PHE A 435 4.46 -2.17 -1.16
CA PHE A 435 3.77 -1.11 -1.90
C PHE A 435 3.55 -1.52 -3.37
N MET A 436 4.58 -2.00 -4.05
CA MET A 436 4.52 -2.40 -5.46
C MET A 436 3.52 -3.55 -5.69
N ARG A 437 3.57 -4.56 -4.83
CA ARG A 437 2.72 -5.74 -4.93
C ARG A 437 1.26 -5.42 -4.64
N THR A 438 1.00 -4.60 -3.64
CA THR A 438 -0.37 -4.12 -3.34
C THR A 438 -0.98 -3.41 -4.54
N ILE A 439 -0.20 -2.60 -5.28
CA ILE A 439 -0.66 -1.92 -6.49
C ILE A 439 -0.85 -2.88 -7.65
N MET A 440 0.12 -3.77 -7.90
CA MET A 440 0.13 -4.60 -9.11
C MET A 440 -0.75 -5.83 -8.97
N ILE A 441 -0.59 -6.60 -7.90
CA ILE A 441 -1.29 -7.87 -7.69
C ILE A 441 -2.60 -7.64 -6.96
N GLY A 442 -2.57 -6.95 -5.83
CA GLY A 442 -3.77 -6.59 -5.06
C GLY A 442 -4.70 -5.66 -5.83
N GLY A 443 -4.16 -4.84 -6.74
CA GLY A 443 -4.93 -3.89 -7.54
C GLY A 443 -5.59 -2.79 -6.73
N ILE A 444 -5.16 -2.59 -5.49
CA ILE A 444 -5.66 -1.60 -4.54
C ILE A 444 -4.55 -0.63 -4.12
N SER A 445 -4.93 0.50 -3.55
CA SER A 445 -3.98 1.45 -2.98
C SER A 445 -3.41 0.91 -1.66
N PRO A 446 -2.10 1.07 -1.41
CA PRO A 446 -1.53 0.79 -0.10
C PRO A 446 -2.18 1.61 1.02
N THR A 447 -2.07 1.13 2.25
CA THR A 447 -2.57 1.85 3.42
C THR A 447 -1.77 3.15 3.65
N PRO A 448 -2.36 4.18 4.27
CA PRO A 448 -1.64 5.41 4.61
C PRO A 448 -0.38 5.19 5.44
N VAL A 449 -0.36 4.14 6.25
CA VAL A 449 0.82 3.75 7.05
C VAL A 449 1.98 3.35 6.14
N THR A 450 1.73 2.59 5.07
CA THR A 450 2.75 2.22 4.08
C THR A 450 3.31 3.46 3.37
N TYR A 451 2.45 4.42 2.97
CA TYR A 451 2.91 5.70 2.41
C TYR A 451 3.79 6.47 3.38
N LEU A 452 3.40 6.50 4.66
CA LEU A 452 4.17 7.18 5.71
C LEU A 452 5.55 6.53 5.88
N TYR A 453 5.62 5.20 5.97
CA TYR A 453 6.90 4.49 6.08
C TYR A 453 7.81 4.72 4.88
N CYS A 454 7.29 4.59 3.65
CA CYS A 454 8.05 4.83 2.43
C CYS A 454 8.55 6.28 2.34
N SER A 455 7.72 7.25 2.71
CA SER A 455 8.11 8.67 2.70
C SER A 455 9.13 9.00 3.78
N LEU A 456 8.92 8.54 5.03
CA LEU A 456 9.85 8.80 6.14
C LEU A 456 11.20 8.15 5.91
N SER A 457 11.25 6.90 5.47
CA SER A 457 12.51 6.20 5.16
C SER A 457 13.27 6.88 4.04
N SER A 458 12.57 7.31 2.99
CA SER A 458 13.16 8.04 1.86
C SER A 458 13.70 9.40 2.27
N LEU A 459 12.94 10.17 3.03
CA LEU A 459 13.36 11.47 3.53
C LEU A 459 14.51 11.34 4.54
N ALA A 460 14.43 10.39 5.46
CA ALA A 460 15.49 10.14 6.44
C ALA A 460 16.82 9.79 5.75
N ALA A 461 16.79 8.85 4.80
CA ALA A 461 17.99 8.49 4.03
C ALA A 461 18.56 9.68 3.27
N LEU A 462 17.71 10.48 2.62
CA LEU A 462 18.11 11.66 1.87
C LEU A 462 18.73 12.73 2.79
N PHE A 463 18.09 13.04 3.93
CA PHE A 463 18.62 14.03 4.88
C PHE A 463 19.92 13.58 5.52
N ILE A 464 20.03 12.32 5.97
CA ILE A 464 21.25 11.76 6.53
C ILE A 464 22.36 11.77 5.47
N GLY A 465 22.03 11.34 4.23
CA GLY A 465 22.96 11.32 3.11
C GLY A 465 23.49 12.72 2.79
N LEU A 466 22.62 13.70 2.67
CA LEU A 466 23.02 15.10 2.43
C LEU A 466 23.84 15.67 3.59
N TYR A 467 23.49 15.36 4.83
CA TYR A 467 24.22 15.81 6.01
C TYR A 467 25.61 15.24 6.06
N VAL A 468 25.77 13.92 5.96
CA VAL A 468 27.08 13.23 5.94
C VAL A 468 27.93 13.76 4.79
N PHE A 469 27.37 13.78 3.58
CA PHE A 469 28.09 14.24 2.40
C PHE A 469 28.56 15.69 2.52
N LYS A 470 27.70 16.59 3.03
CA LYS A 470 28.04 18.00 3.26
C LYS A 470 29.19 18.17 4.25
N ARG A 471 29.22 17.36 5.30
CA ARG A 471 30.29 17.38 6.32
C ARG A 471 31.62 16.91 5.79
N THR A 472 31.60 15.92 4.91
CA THR A 472 32.82 15.22 4.44
C THR A 472 33.38 15.74 3.11
N GLN A 473 32.55 16.33 2.24
CA GLN A 473 32.92 16.72 0.87
C GLN A 473 34.14 17.65 0.76
N ASN A 474 34.41 18.49 1.79
CA ASN A 474 35.54 19.44 1.73
C ASN A 474 36.90 18.73 1.75
N GLN A 475 36.95 17.56 2.40
CA GLN A 475 38.19 16.78 2.54
C GLN A 475 38.40 15.79 1.39
N PHE A 476 37.41 15.59 0.48
CA PHE A 476 37.52 14.59 -0.59
C PHE A 476 38.73 14.79 -1.48
N VAL A 477 39.12 16.03 -1.76
CA VAL A 477 40.27 16.31 -2.62
C VAL A 477 41.59 15.83 -2.00
N LEU A 478 41.65 15.71 -0.67
CA LEU A 478 42.83 15.23 0.05
C LEU A 478 42.95 13.70 0.03
N HIS A 479 41.83 12.99 -0.21
CA HIS A 479 41.76 11.53 -0.17
C HIS A 479 41.51 10.89 -1.56
N LEU A 480 41.32 11.70 -2.61
CA LEU A 480 41.21 11.26 -4.00
C LEU A 480 42.56 11.10 -4.67
#